data_74f725f49713943b50cd7d9cb2f83735
#
_entry.id   74f725f49713943b50cd7d9cb2f83735
#
_cell.length_a   1.000
_cell.length_b   1.000
_cell.length_c   1.000
_cell.angle_alpha   90.00
_cell.angle_beta   90.00
_cell.angle_gamma   90.00
#
_symmetry.space_group_name_H-M   'P 1'
#
loop_
_entity.id
_entity.type
_entity.pdbx_description
1 polymer ?
#
loop_
_entity_poly.entity_id
_entity_poly.type
_entity_poly.pdbx_seq_one_letter_code
_entity_poly.pdbx_strand_id
1 'polypeptide(L)'
;GHLNSLDTVLEIGAGSGNLTEKLARKAGKVIAIEVDPELASSLNKFDNVEVITGDAMKQDFPHFNKVISNLPYSISSPVTFKLLGNKFDMGILMYQHEFAKRMVAMPGSKDYGRLSIAVQYRANVEIMEIVPRLAFSAPPQVDSAIVRLVPRMAPYKVNDVDFFMKFITAAFSQRRKKLKNAILNNAA
;
A
#
# COMPACT_ATOMS: atom_id res chain seq x y z
N GLY A 1 11.13 -5.25 -9.04
CA GLY A 1 11.84 -3.99 -9.20
C GLY A 1 13.33 -4.19 -8.96
N HIS A 2 14.14 -3.65 -9.84
CA HIS A 2 15.57 -3.69 -9.63
C HIS A 2 15.94 -2.68 -8.54
N LEU A 3 16.57 -3.15 -7.46
CA LEU A 3 17.18 -2.32 -6.43
C LEU A 3 18.66 -2.10 -6.76
N ASN A 4 19.16 -0.93 -6.40
CA ASN A 4 20.57 -0.57 -6.50
C ASN A 4 21.01 0.28 -5.30
N SER A 5 22.30 0.60 -5.23
CA SER A 5 22.89 1.33 -4.11
C SER A 5 22.46 2.80 -3.99
N LEU A 6 21.72 3.35 -4.93
CA LEU A 6 21.15 4.70 -4.86
C LEU A 6 19.72 4.71 -4.29
N ASP A 7 19.12 3.53 -4.13
CA ASP A 7 17.74 3.43 -3.64
C ASP A 7 17.68 3.61 -2.11
N THR A 8 16.72 4.42 -1.68
CA THR A 8 16.24 4.47 -0.30
C THR A 8 14.88 3.78 -0.25
N VAL A 9 14.83 2.64 0.40
CA VAL A 9 13.64 1.78 0.46
C VAL A 9 12.92 1.96 1.77
N LEU A 10 11.62 2.24 1.72
CA LEU A 10 10.74 2.20 2.88
C LEU A 10 10.17 0.79 3.04
N GLU A 11 10.28 0.21 4.22
CA GLU A 11 9.64 -1.04 4.64
C GLU A 11 8.72 -0.77 5.83
N ILE A 12 7.46 -1.17 5.74
CA ILE A 12 6.45 -0.98 6.79
C ILE A 12 6.06 -2.33 7.37
N GLY A 13 6.23 -2.49 8.70
CA GLY A 13 6.00 -3.76 9.38
C GLY A 13 7.13 -4.75 9.07
N ALA A 14 8.36 -4.36 9.39
CA ALA A 14 9.56 -5.14 9.08
C ALA A 14 9.63 -6.50 9.82
N GLY A 15 8.93 -6.62 10.96
CA GLY A 15 8.85 -7.85 11.74
C GLY A 15 10.22 -8.37 12.14
N SER A 16 10.45 -9.67 11.93
CA SER A 16 11.73 -10.33 12.23
C SER A 16 12.89 -9.95 11.30
N GLY A 17 12.67 -9.09 10.31
CA GLY A 17 13.71 -8.59 9.41
C GLY A 17 14.06 -9.49 8.21
N ASN A 18 13.25 -10.50 7.92
CA ASN A 18 13.52 -11.42 6.80
C ASN A 18 13.53 -10.70 5.43
N LEU A 19 12.68 -9.72 5.24
CA LEU A 19 12.67 -8.90 4.04
C LEU A 19 13.71 -7.78 4.17
N THR A 20 13.82 -7.14 5.32
CA THR A 20 14.81 -6.09 5.64
C THR A 20 16.23 -6.53 5.26
N GLU A 21 16.65 -7.74 5.65
CA GLU A 21 17.97 -8.30 5.33
C GLU A 21 18.22 -8.33 3.81
N LYS A 22 17.23 -8.77 3.03
CA LYS A 22 17.34 -8.84 1.57
C LYS A 22 17.37 -7.47 0.91
N LEU A 23 16.64 -6.51 1.49
CA LEU A 23 16.64 -5.12 1.06
C LEU A 23 17.97 -4.45 1.37
N ALA A 24 18.49 -4.62 2.60
CA ALA A 24 19.76 -4.05 3.04
C ALA A 24 20.96 -4.48 2.16
N ARG A 25 20.93 -5.72 1.66
CA ARG A 25 21.98 -6.24 0.75
C ARG A 25 21.97 -5.59 -0.64
N LYS A 26 20.87 -4.92 -1.04
CA LYS A 26 20.68 -4.43 -2.42
C LYS A 26 20.46 -2.93 -2.52
N ALA A 27 19.86 -2.33 -1.52
CA ALA A 27 19.57 -0.90 -1.46
C ALA A 27 20.73 -0.14 -0.82
N GLY A 28 20.86 1.14 -1.13
CA GLY A 28 21.79 2.01 -0.43
C GLY A 28 21.35 2.30 1.00
N LYS A 29 20.05 2.43 1.21
CA LYS A 29 19.45 2.65 2.53
C LYS A 29 18.09 1.96 2.63
N VAL A 30 17.79 1.42 3.81
CA VAL A 30 16.45 0.92 4.16
C VAL A 30 15.93 1.71 5.35
N ILE A 31 14.69 2.17 5.28
CA ILE A 31 13.97 2.77 6.40
C ILE A 31 12.92 1.74 6.82
N ALA A 32 13.12 1.12 7.98
CA ALA A 32 12.24 0.07 8.48
C ALA A 32 11.36 0.61 9.60
N ILE A 33 10.05 0.62 9.40
CA ILE A 33 9.09 1.01 10.44
C ILE A 33 8.48 -0.24 11.06
N GLU A 34 8.66 -0.40 12.38
CA GLU A 34 8.13 -1.54 13.13
C GLU A 34 7.49 -1.06 14.45
N VAL A 35 6.28 -1.54 14.72
CA VAL A 35 5.52 -1.13 15.91
C VAL A 35 5.96 -1.85 17.18
N ASP A 36 6.47 -3.07 17.05
CA ASP A 36 6.99 -3.86 18.17
C ASP A 36 8.43 -3.46 18.49
N PRO A 37 8.71 -2.93 19.69
CA PRO A 37 10.05 -2.47 20.06
C PRO A 37 11.11 -3.58 20.10
N GLU A 38 10.75 -4.81 20.45
CA GLU A 38 11.68 -5.94 20.49
C GLU A 38 12.10 -6.33 19.08
N LEU A 39 11.13 -6.45 18.16
CA LEU A 39 11.41 -6.72 16.76
C LEU A 39 12.21 -5.57 16.13
N ALA A 40 11.82 -4.32 16.38
CA ALA A 40 12.54 -3.14 15.89
C ALA A 40 14.01 -3.14 16.35
N SER A 41 14.27 -3.43 17.63
CA SER A 41 15.63 -3.52 18.17
C SER A 41 16.50 -4.55 17.46
N SER A 42 15.91 -5.68 17.05
CA SER A 42 16.62 -6.75 16.34
C SER A 42 17.13 -6.36 14.95
N LEU A 43 16.59 -5.28 14.36
CA LEU A 43 16.96 -4.78 13.03
C LEU A 43 18.21 -3.89 13.04
N ASN A 44 18.65 -3.40 14.20
CA ASN A 44 19.84 -2.55 14.34
C ASN A 44 21.17 -3.24 13.98
N LYS A 45 21.11 -4.53 13.67
CA LYS A 45 22.28 -5.31 13.21
C LYS A 45 22.72 -5.00 11.77
N PHE A 46 21.95 -4.23 11.02
CA PHE A 46 22.26 -3.88 9.65
C PHE A 46 22.72 -2.42 9.56
N ASP A 47 23.90 -2.18 9.02
CA ASP A 47 24.56 -0.84 9.00
C ASP A 47 23.81 0.22 8.18
N ASN A 48 23.10 -0.19 7.13
CA ASN A 48 22.37 0.70 6.23
C ASN A 48 20.84 0.70 6.47
N VAL A 49 20.41 0.22 7.64
CA VAL A 49 18.99 0.21 8.03
C VAL A 49 18.75 1.24 9.12
N GLU A 50 17.93 2.23 8.80
CA GLU A 50 17.36 3.16 9.78
C GLU A 50 16.07 2.57 10.34
N VAL A 51 16.03 2.32 11.64
CA VAL A 51 14.85 1.72 12.30
C VAL A 51 14.03 2.80 12.98
N ILE A 52 12.74 2.86 12.65
CA ILE A 52 11.75 3.73 13.27
C ILE A 52 10.79 2.85 14.06
N THR A 53 10.89 2.88 15.38
CA THR A 53 9.97 2.14 16.25
C THR A 53 8.67 2.92 16.38
N GLY A 54 7.55 2.34 15.98
CA GLY A 54 6.23 2.93 16.16
C GLY A 54 5.21 2.60 15.06
N ASP A 55 4.03 3.16 15.24
CA ASP A 55 2.91 2.98 14.32
C ASP A 55 3.10 3.80 13.04
N ALA A 56 3.23 3.12 11.91
CA ALA A 56 3.39 3.73 10.59
C ALA A 56 2.25 4.69 10.20
N MET A 57 1.08 4.55 10.82
CA MET A 57 -0.04 5.47 10.58
C MET A 57 0.08 6.81 11.32
N LYS A 58 0.86 6.84 12.41
CA LYS A 58 1.04 8.02 13.26
C LYS A 58 2.31 8.82 12.97
N GLN A 59 3.22 8.28 12.15
CA GLN A 59 4.51 8.88 11.85
C GLN A 59 4.54 9.40 10.42
N ASP A 60 5.16 10.54 10.18
CA ASP A 60 5.46 10.98 8.81
C ASP A 60 6.54 10.06 8.22
N PHE A 61 6.39 9.73 6.94
CA PHE A 61 7.39 8.94 6.27
C PHE A 61 8.59 9.83 5.90
N PRO A 62 9.83 9.45 6.29
CA PRO A 62 11.03 10.09 5.76
C PRO A 62 11.10 9.99 4.24
N HIS A 63 12.03 10.70 3.63
CA HIS A 63 12.22 10.62 2.17
C HIS A 63 12.65 9.21 1.75
N PHE A 64 11.95 8.65 0.76
CA PHE A 64 12.25 7.38 0.11
C PHE A 64 11.89 7.46 -1.36
N ASN A 65 12.53 6.66 -2.20
CA ASN A 65 12.18 6.55 -3.62
C ASN A 65 11.51 5.21 -3.98
N LYS A 66 11.63 4.19 -3.14
CA LYS A 66 10.92 2.92 -3.32
C LYS A 66 10.27 2.47 -2.01
N VAL A 67 9.16 1.75 -2.11
CA VAL A 67 8.54 1.09 -0.96
C VAL A 67 8.38 -0.39 -1.26
N ILE A 68 8.93 -1.25 -0.40
CA ILE A 68 8.84 -2.71 -0.54
C ILE A 68 8.48 -3.27 0.83
N SER A 69 7.31 -3.89 0.91
CA SER A 69 6.81 -4.32 2.22
C SER A 69 5.82 -5.47 2.12
N ASN A 70 5.91 -6.37 3.08
CA ASN A 70 4.85 -7.30 3.41
C ASN A 70 3.93 -6.65 4.45
N LEU A 71 2.92 -5.92 4.00
CA LEU A 71 2.08 -5.09 4.85
C LEU A 71 1.23 -5.93 5.81
N PRO A 72 1.11 -5.52 7.09
CA PRO A 72 0.06 -6.06 7.95
C PRO A 72 -1.32 -5.79 7.33
N TYR A 73 -2.14 -6.83 7.19
CA TYR A 73 -3.41 -6.72 6.44
C TYR A 73 -4.39 -5.74 7.07
N SER A 74 -4.35 -5.58 8.38
CA SER A 74 -5.21 -4.65 9.14
C SER A 74 -5.04 -3.19 8.72
N ILE A 75 -3.85 -2.80 8.25
CA ILE A 75 -3.53 -1.43 7.85
C ILE A 75 -3.39 -1.25 6.33
N SER A 76 -3.67 -2.28 5.52
CA SER A 76 -3.49 -2.24 4.06
C SER A 76 -4.14 -1.02 3.41
N SER A 77 -5.41 -0.75 3.72
CA SER A 77 -6.13 0.38 3.11
C SER A 77 -5.56 1.73 3.53
N PRO A 78 -5.46 2.09 4.82
CA PRO A 78 -4.97 3.40 5.22
C PRO A 78 -3.52 3.62 4.82
N VAL A 79 -2.64 2.61 4.92
CA VAL A 79 -1.23 2.72 4.48
C VAL A 79 -1.14 2.99 2.98
N THR A 80 -1.94 2.30 2.15
CA THR A 80 -1.95 2.54 0.70
C THR A 80 -2.26 4.00 0.37
N PHE A 81 -3.28 4.58 1.00
CA PHE A 81 -3.63 5.99 0.77
C PHE A 81 -2.56 6.95 1.30
N LYS A 82 -1.96 6.64 2.45
CA LYS A 82 -0.85 7.43 2.99
C LYS A 82 0.36 7.39 2.06
N LEU A 83 0.75 6.22 1.55
CA LEU A 83 1.82 6.08 0.56
C LEU A 83 1.54 6.88 -0.71
N LEU A 84 0.33 6.78 -1.28
CA LEU A 84 -0.06 7.53 -2.48
C LEU A 84 -0.15 9.06 -2.28
N GLY A 85 -0.06 9.54 -1.06
CA GLY A 85 0.13 10.95 -0.72
C GLY A 85 1.59 11.40 -0.74
N ASN A 86 2.55 10.47 -0.81
CA ASN A 86 3.99 10.73 -0.84
C ASN A 86 4.53 10.64 -2.27
N LYS A 87 5.74 11.19 -2.50
CA LYS A 87 6.46 11.03 -3.76
C LYS A 87 7.38 9.82 -3.65
N PHE A 88 7.24 8.88 -4.57
CA PHE A 88 8.13 7.73 -4.74
C PHE A 88 8.05 7.23 -6.18
N ASP A 89 9.02 6.41 -6.61
CA ASP A 89 9.12 5.93 -7.99
C ASP A 89 8.32 4.63 -8.19
N MET A 90 8.36 3.73 -7.20
CA MET A 90 7.72 2.42 -7.29
C MET A 90 7.47 1.80 -5.91
N GLY A 91 6.33 1.14 -5.79
CA GLY A 91 5.99 0.27 -4.66
C GLY A 91 5.83 -1.19 -5.08
N ILE A 92 6.38 -2.12 -4.29
CA ILE A 92 6.11 -3.56 -4.36
C ILE A 92 5.58 -3.99 -2.99
N LEU A 93 4.30 -4.24 -2.94
CA LEU A 93 3.59 -4.42 -1.68
C LEU A 93 2.78 -5.71 -1.70
N MET A 94 2.79 -6.44 -0.60
CA MET A 94 1.95 -7.62 -0.46
C MET A 94 0.65 -7.28 0.26
N TYR A 95 -0.46 -7.72 -0.32
CA TYR A 95 -1.83 -7.53 0.16
C TYR A 95 -2.57 -8.87 0.20
N GLN A 96 -3.70 -8.91 0.90
CA GLN A 96 -4.68 -9.96 0.68
C GLN A 96 -5.16 -9.96 -0.78
N HIS A 97 -5.30 -11.14 -1.38
CA HIS A 97 -5.65 -11.28 -2.80
C HIS A 97 -6.95 -10.55 -3.17
N GLU A 98 -7.97 -10.62 -2.31
CA GLU A 98 -9.23 -9.91 -2.54
C GLU A 98 -9.07 -8.37 -2.54
N PHE A 99 -8.22 -7.84 -1.67
CA PHE A 99 -7.89 -6.41 -1.65
C PHE A 99 -7.16 -6.01 -2.95
N ALA A 100 -6.18 -6.79 -3.38
CA ALA A 100 -5.44 -6.57 -4.62
C ALA A 100 -6.35 -6.60 -5.86
N LYS A 101 -7.29 -7.56 -5.95
CA LYS A 101 -8.30 -7.61 -7.02
C LYS A 101 -9.10 -6.33 -7.11
N ARG A 102 -9.52 -5.78 -5.96
CA ARG A 102 -10.26 -4.53 -5.93
C ARG A 102 -9.41 -3.33 -6.33
N MET A 103 -8.11 -3.34 -6.08
CA MET A 103 -7.20 -2.27 -6.53
C MET A 103 -7.11 -2.21 -8.05
N VAL A 104 -7.02 -3.37 -8.73
CA VAL A 104 -6.84 -3.47 -10.19
C VAL A 104 -8.16 -3.56 -10.96
N ALA A 105 -9.30 -3.61 -10.27
CA ALA A 105 -10.59 -3.83 -10.89
C ALA A 105 -10.94 -2.76 -11.92
N MET A 106 -11.50 -3.20 -13.06
CA MET A 106 -11.91 -2.32 -14.15
C MET A 106 -13.40 -1.93 -14.03
N PRO A 107 -13.80 -0.77 -14.57
CA PRO A 107 -15.21 -0.38 -14.64
C PRO A 107 -16.09 -1.50 -15.21
N GLY A 108 -17.27 -1.70 -14.61
CA GLY A 108 -18.21 -2.76 -14.99
C GLY A 108 -17.99 -4.10 -14.29
N SER A 109 -16.85 -4.34 -13.66
CA SER A 109 -16.63 -5.55 -12.87
C SER A 109 -17.29 -5.46 -11.48
N LYS A 110 -17.56 -6.64 -10.86
CA LYS A 110 -18.12 -6.71 -9.52
C LYS A 110 -17.20 -6.13 -8.43
N ASP A 111 -15.91 -6.14 -8.67
CA ASP A 111 -14.88 -5.73 -7.69
C ASP A 111 -14.55 -4.23 -7.81
N TYR A 112 -15.00 -3.57 -8.91
CA TYR A 112 -14.80 -2.16 -9.12
C TYR A 112 -15.51 -1.31 -8.08
N GLY A 113 -14.81 -0.35 -7.48
CA GLY A 113 -15.38 0.50 -6.45
C GLY A 113 -14.47 1.64 -6.03
N ARG A 114 -14.75 2.21 -4.86
CA ARG A 114 -14.00 3.33 -4.31
C ARG A 114 -12.48 3.08 -4.30
N LEU A 115 -12.05 1.89 -3.88
CA LEU A 115 -10.63 1.54 -3.81
C LEU A 115 -9.99 1.56 -5.20
N SER A 116 -10.66 0.96 -6.20
CA SER A 116 -10.16 0.93 -7.58
C SER A 116 -9.93 2.33 -8.12
N ILE A 117 -10.93 3.22 -7.98
CA ILE A 117 -10.87 4.59 -8.48
C ILE A 117 -9.77 5.37 -7.76
N ALA A 118 -9.76 5.33 -6.42
CA ALA A 118 -8.85 6.13 -5.63
C ALA A 118 -7.37 5.75 -5.81
N VAL A 119 -7.08 4.44 -6.00
CA VAL A 119 -5.73 3.96 -6.29
C VAL A 119 -5.34 4.28 -7.73
N GLN A 120 -6.21 3.94 -8.70
CA GLN A 120 -5.93 4.12 -10.13
C GLN A 120 -5.90 5.59 -10.56
N TYR A 121 -6.51 6.49 -9.80
CA TYR A 121 -6.37 7.92 -10.00
C TYR A 121 -4.94 8.42 -9.75
N ARG A 122 -4.21 7.79 -8.82
CA ARG A 122 -2.87 8.23 -8.37
C ARG A 122 -1.72 7.34 -8.84
N ALA A 123 -1.99 6.08 -9.22
CA ALA A 123 -0.96 5.13 -9.60
C ALA A 123 -1.44 4.17 -10.69
N ASN A 124 -0.50 3.68 -11.49
CA ASN A 124 -0.67 2.43 -12.21
C ASN A 124 -0.51 1.29 -11.21
N VAL A 125 -1.42 0.33 -11.25
CA VAL A 125 -1.45 -0.80 -10.33
C VAL A 125 -1.60 -2.10 -11.08
N GLU A 126 -0.78 -3.10 -10.72
CA GLU A 126 -0.88 -4.44 -11.30
C GLU A 126 -0.58 -5.51 -10.26
N ILE A 127 -1.24 -6.65 -10.37
CA ILE A 127 -0.90 -7.86 -9.62
C ILE A 127 0.22 -8.55 -10.36
N MET A 128 1.39 -8.68 -9.72
CA MET A 128 2.56 -9.35 -10.27
C MET A 128 2.50 -10.85 -10.06
N GLU A 129 2.03 -11.28 -8.87
CA GLU A 129 2.03 -12.67 -8.47
C GLU A 129 0.97 -12.92 -7.40
N ILE A 130 0.35 -14.10 -7.45
CA ILE A 130 -0.52 -14.60 -6.39
C ILE A 130 0.30 -15.54 -5.52
N VAL A 131 0.33 -15.28 -4.22
CA VAL A 131 1.07 -16.07 -3.24
C VAL A 131 0.08 -16.92 -2.45
N PRO A 132 0.07 -18.24 -2.64
CA PRO A 132 -0.79 -19.14 -1.88
C PRO A 132 -0.51 -19.02 -0.38
N ARG A 133 -1.56 -19.09 0.45
CA ARG A 133 -1.43 -19.01 1.90
C ARG A 133 -0.46 -20.03 2.50
N LEU A 134 -0.32 -21.19 1.86
CA LEU A 134 0.60 -22.26 2.30
C LEU A 134 2.08 -21.95 2.04
N ALA A 135 2.40 -20.87 1.34
CA ALA A 135 3.80 -20.41 1.15
C ALA A 135 4.37 -19.72 2.41
N PHE A 136 3.55 -19.45 3.40
CA PHE A 136 3.96 -18.77 4.64
C PHE A 136 4.21 -19.78 5.75
N SER A 137 5.24 -19.56 6.57
CA SER A 137 5.51 -20.37 7.76
C SER A 137 4.39 -20.31 8.79
N ALA A 138 3.74 -19.15 8.92
CA ALA A 138 2.48 -18.95 9.64
C ALA A 138 1.39 -18.58 8.62
N PRO A 139 0.64 -19.55 8.09
CA PRO A 139 -0.31 -19.32 7.00
C PRO A 139 -1.41 -18.34 7.39
N PRO A 140 -1.66 -17.29 6.59
CA PRO A 140 -2.82 -16.44 6.76
C PRO A 140 -4.11 -17.20 6.40
N GLN A 141 -5.27 -16.61 6.68
CA GLN A 141 -6.56 -17.21 6.35
C GLN A 141 -6.85 -17.26 4.83
N VAL A 142 -6.26 -16.34 4.07
CA VAL A 142 -6.51 -16.16 2.63
C VAL A 142 -5.19 -16.04 1.87
N ASP A 143 -5.24 -16.29 0.56
CA ASP A 143 -4.11 -16.05 -0.33
C ASP A 143 -3.75 -14.56 -0.38
N SER A 144 -2.50 -14.30 -0.70
CA SER A 144 -1.93 -12.96 -0.85
C SER A 144 -1.66 -12.65 -2.32
N ALA A 145 -1.36 -11.41 -2.60
CA ALA A 145 -0.90 -10.99 -3.91
C ALA A 145 0.21 -9.93 -3.76
N ILE A 146 1.25 -10.07 -4.56
CA ILE A 146 2.27 -9.05 -4.72
C ILE A 146 1.78 -8.06 -5.77
N VAL A 147 1.69 -6.80 -5.36
CA VAL A 147 1.18 -5.70 -6.19
C VAL A 147 2.28 -4.70 -6.46
N ARG A 148 2.43 -4.31 -7.72
CA ARG A 148 3.25 -3.18 -8.13
C ARG A 148 2.40 -1.93 -8.21
N LEU A 149 2.88 -0.86 -7.59
CA LEU A 149 2.34 0.50 -7.65
C LEU A 149 3.39 1.42 -8.28
N VAL A 150 3.02 2.12 -9.35
CA VAL A 150 3.85 3.15 -9.95
C VAL A 150 3.04 4.45 -9.96
N PRO A 151 3.40 5.43 -9.11
CA PRO A 151 2.73 6.72 -9.10
C PRO A 151 2.70 7.34 -10.50
N ARG A 152 1.60 8.00 -10.82
CA ARG A 152 1.43 8.67 -12.11
C ARG A 152 0.70 10.00 -11.95
N MET A 153 0.80 10.83 -12.95
CA MET A 153 -0.09 11.97 -13.07
C MET A 153 -1.54 11.48 -13.20
N ALA A 154 -2.44 12.18 -12.52
CA ALA A 154 -3.87 11.85 -12.60
C ALA A 154 -4.35 11.86 -14.07
N PRO A 155 -5.13 10.86 -14.49
CA PRO A 155 -5.56 10.71 -15.89
C PRO A 155 -6.52 11.82 -16.34
N TYR A 156 -7.07 12.57 -15.39
CA TYR A 156 -7.93 13.73 -15.62
C TYR A 156 -7.77 14.74 -14.49
N LYS A 157 -7.95 16.01 -14.81
CA LYS A 157 -7.86 17.11 -13.84
C LYS A 157 -9.09 17.13 -12.95
N VAL A 158 -8.88 17.17 -11.65
CA VAL A 158 -9.89 17.39 -10.62
C VAL A 158 -9.52 18.68 -9.88
N ASN A 159 -10.48 19.62 -9.78
CA ASN A 159 -10.22 20.90 -9.14
C ASN A 159 -10.12 20.78 -7.60
N ASP A 160 -10.90 19.89 -7.00
CA ASP A 160 -10.90 19.58 -5.59
C ASP A 160 -10.84 18.06 -5.40
N VAL A 161 -9.65 17.56 -5.05
CA VAL A 161 -9.39 16.13 -4.87
C VAL A 161 -10.11 15.58 -3.63
N ASP A 162 -10.24 16.37 -2.57
CA ASP A 162 -10.89 15.94 -1.34
C ASP A 162 -12.40 15.79 -1.56
N PHE A 163 -13.01 16.75 -2.24
CA PHE A 163 -14.39 16.62 -2.67
C PHE A 163 -14.61 15.41 -3.58
N PHE A 164 -13.73 15.21 -4.56
CA PHE A 164 -13.79 14.05 -5.44
C PHE A 164 -13.75 12.73 -4.68
N MET A 165 -12.85 12.59 -3.70
CA MET A 165 -12.76 11.37 -2.88
C MET A 165 -13.99 11.18 -1.99
N LYS A 166 -14.57 12.24 -1.43
CA LYS A 166 -15.84 12.20 -0.69
C LYS A 166 -16.99 11.78 -1.61
N PHE A 167 -17.07 12.38 -2.80
CA PHE A 167 -18.09 12.05 -3.79
C PHE A 167 -18.04 10.56 -4.20
N ILE A 168 -16.85 10.02 -4.50
CA ILE A 168 -16.68 8.59 -4.80
C ILE A 168 -17.11 7.74 -3.62
N THR A 169 -16.77 8.15 -2.39
CA THR A 169 -17.15 7.42 -1.18
C THR A 169 -18.67 7.34 -1.06
N ALA A 170 -19.37 8.45 -1.24
CA ALA A 170 -20.83 8.51 -1.24
C ALA A 170 -21.43 7.68 -2.38
N ALA A 171 -20.92 7.83 -3.59
CA ALA A 171 -21.41 7.13 -4.78
C ALA A 171 -21.34 5.59 -4.65
N PHE A 172 -20.31 5.07 -3.99
CA PHE A 172 -20.11 3.62 -3.81
C PHE A 172 -20.56 3.08 -2.44
N SER A 173 -21.13 3.93 -1.57
CA SER A 173 -21.62 3.50 -0.24
C SER A 173 -22.79 2.52 -0.35
N GLN A 174 -23.62 2.65 -1.39
CA GLN A 174 -24.83 1.84 -1.62
C GLN A 174 -24.85 1.28 -3.04
N ARG A 175 -23.95 0.37 -3.36
CA ARG A 175 -23.74 -0.18 -4.73
C ARG A 175 -25.00 -0.71 -5.44
N ARG A 176 -26.02 -1.15 -4.68
CA ARG A 176 -27.30 -1.68 -5.25
C ARG A 176 -28.35 -0.61 -5.44
N LYS A 177 -28.10 0.63 -5.06
CA LYS A 177 -29.05 1.76 -5.22
C LYS A 177 -28.69 2.61 -6.43
N LYS A 178 -29.67 3.37 -6.93
CA LYS A 178 -29.39 4.40 -7.95
C LYS A 178 -28.39 5.42 -7.39
N LEU A 179 -27.49 5.91 -8.22
CA LEU A 179 -26.45 6.87 -7.83
C LEU A 179 -27.02 8.09 -7.08
N LYS A 180 -28.13 8.66 -7.57
CA LYS A 180 -28.84 9.76 -6.90
C LYS A 180 -29.13 9.43 -5.42
N ASN A 181 -29.67 8.26 -5.14
CA ASN A 181 -30.04 7.85 -3.78
C ASN A 181 -28.80 7.60 -2.89
N ALA A 182 -27.75 7.02 -3.47
CA ALA A 182 -26.50 6.81 -2.75
C ALA A 182 -25.85 8.14 -2.31
N ILE A 183 -25.88 9.16 -3.19
CA ILE A 183 -25.33 10.48 -2.89
C ILE A 183 -26.19 11.20 -1.84
N LEU A 184 -27.52 11.27 -2.05
CA LEU A 184 -28.42 11.98 -1.14
C LEU A 184 -28.40 11.41 0.29
N ASN A 185 -28.26 10.10 0.45
CA ASN A 185 -28.20 9.45 1.75
C ASN A 185 -26.86 9.63 2.48
N ASN A 186 -25.85 10.22 1.83
CA ASN A 186 -24.52 10.48 2.40
C ASN A 186 -24.11 11.96 2.31
N ALA A 187 -25.03 12.84 1.92
CA ALA A 187 -24.79 14.28 1.83
C ALA A 187 -25.09 15.03 3.15
N ALA A 188 -25.32 14.28 4.25
CA ALA A 188 -25.52 14.82 5.59
C ALA A 188 -24.22 14.78 6.41
#